data_2b9a6959af9639224af08c40c292119d
#
_entry.id   2b9a6959af9639224af08c40c292119d
#
_cell.length_a   1.000
_cell.length_b   1.000
_cell.length_c   1.000
_cell.angle_alpha   90.00
_cell.angle_beta   90.00
_cell.angle_gamma   90.00
#
_symmetry.space_group_name_H-M   'P 1'
#
loop_
_entity.id
_entity.type
_entity.pdbx_description
1 polymer ?
#
loop_
_entity_poly.entity_id
_entity_poly.type
_entity_poly.pdbx_seq_one_letter_code
_entity_poly.pdbx_strand_id
1 'polypeptide(L)'
;MKKSRILSALTAIALGTVLMLGGCSDTGANGKEASGLTAMDYAKDMGIGMNLGNTMEAYSANDCEKATYTWIPTVGANTPKDYETCWFAPVTTQEMIDGMKNAGFSTVRIPVFWGNMMENDGTYTINKDYIKRVQEIVDYCMKDDLYAVINIHHFDEFIIRRNDLDSCKEIFTTLWTQIAEHFKGYGDKLIFEGFNEYLGGEQFNESGVLTELPKDKAYELVNGLNQTFVDAVRATGGNNAERVLVVSGYWTNIDNTTADQFVMPADTAADKLMVSVHYIDNMCYWINQLGGQFWLDYSKDQCDKLKAKFTDNGIPVFVGETTSRYPTDRFAGDHMYNTSSEMLEVLLNMATDYGFVPVLWDVNDNAYSRTLYRMKSDSDAEVIKKIADKIANG
;
A
#
# COMPACT_ATOMS: atom_id res chain seq x y z
N MET A 1 -22.94 -15.83 75.08
CA MET A 1 -22.11 -15.32 76.22
C MET A 1 -20.76 -14.95 75.68
N LYS A 2 -20.39 -13.69 75.89
CA LYS A 2 -19.05 -13.07 76.08
C LYS A 2 -18.02 -13.27 74.99
N LYS A 3 -17.70 -12.20 74.19
CA LYS A 3 -16.63 -11.16 74.44
C LYS A 3 -15.23 -11.75 74.29
N SER A 4 -14.26 -11.21 73.61
CA SER A 4 -13.86 -9.80 73.28
C SER A 4 -12.60 -9.88 72.42
N ARG A 5 -12.45 -9.01 71.42
CA ARG A 5 -11.44 -7.91 71.30
C ARG A 5 -9.97 -8.24 71.63
N ILE A 6 -9.04 -7.94 70.67
CA ILE A 6 -8.03 -6.83 70.67
C ILE A 6 -6.99 -7.23 69.62
N LEU A 7 -6.76 -6.49 68.55
CA LEU A 7 -5.99 -5.30 68.18
C LEU A 7 -4.46 -5.39 68.47
N SER A 8 -3.68 -5.18 67.46
CA SER A 8 -2.39 -4.49 67.28
C SER A 8 -1.51 -5.24 66.28
N ALA A 9 -1.16 -4.78 65.12
CA ALA A 9 -0.39 -3.63 64.63
C ALA A 9 1.15 -3.86 64.64
N LEU A 10 1.75 -3.54 63.48
CA LEU A 10 3.16 -3.18 63.19
C LEU A 10 4.16 -4.37 63.03
N THR A 11 5.04 -4.46 62.05
CA THR A 11 5.80 -3.56 61.22
C THR A 11 6.58 -4.34 60.19
N ALA A 12 6.83 -3.72 59.04
CA ALA A 12 7.63 -4.18 57.91
C ALA A 12 9.08 -4.50 58.26
N ILE A 13 9.72 -5.33 57.44
CA ILE A 13 11.05 -5.09 56.89
C ILE A 13 11.22 -5.93 55.57
N ALA A 14 11.55 -5.24 54.50
CA ALA A 14 11.91 -5.78 53.21
C ALA A 14 13.32 -6.33 53.25
N LEU A 15 13.53 -7.42 52.52
CA LEU A 15 14.86 -7.72 51.97
C LEU A 15 14.65 -8.33 50.58
N GLY A 16 15.09 -7.60 49.58
CA GLY A 16 15.05 -8.00 48.18
C GLY A 16 16.08 -9.08 47.86
N THR A 17 15.65 -10.02 47.06
CA THR A 17 16.56 -10.88 46.34
C THR A 17 16.31 -10.64 44.84
N VAL A 18 17.28 -9.97 44.22
CA VAL A 18 17.34 -9.78 42.76
C VAL A 18 17.78 -11.11 42.16
N LEU A 19 16.88 -11.81 41.52
CA LEU A 19 17.22 -12.87 40.59
C LEU A 19 17.36 -12.25 39.19
N MET A 20 18.58 -12.08 38.77
CA MET A 20 18.93 -11.81 37.37
C MET A 20 18.62 -13.09 36.56
N LEU A 21 17.50 -13.15 35.89
CA LEU A 21 17.30 -14.04 34.77
C LEU A 21 17.65 -13.28 33.50
N GLY A 22 18.75 -13.70 32.86
CA GLY A 22 19.13 -13.24 31.55
C GLY A 22 18.07 -13.55 30.53
N GLY A 23 17.32 -12.56 30.14
CA GLY A 23 16.43 -12.59 29.01
C GLY A 23 17.22 -12.32 27.74
N CYS A 24 17.12 -13.18 26.75
CA CYS A 24 17.51 -12.91 25.39
C CYS A 24 16.88 -11.58 24.96
N SER A 25 17.70 -10.66 24.53
CA SER A 25 17.26 -9.41 23.93
C SER A 25 16.62 -9.72 22.56
N ASP A 26 15.31 -9.81 22.53
CA ASP A 26 14.55 -9.57 21.31
C ASP A 26 14.79 -8.10 20.91
N THR A 27 15.56 -7.89 19.86
CA THR A 27 15.68 -6.59 19.20
C THR A 27 14.49 -6.41 18.28
N GLY A 28 13.30 -6.26 18.89
CA GLY A 28 12.06 -5.96 18.22
C GLY A 28 11.61 -4.54 18.57
N ALA A 29 11.39 -3.75 17.54
CA ALA A 29 10.52 -2.57 17.49
C ALA A 29 10.56 -1.64 18.71
N ASN A 30 11.30 -0.55 18.61
CA ASN A 30 11.09 0.62 19.46
C ASN A 30 9.69 1.19 19.19
N GLY A 31 8.73 0.86 20.01
CA GLY A 31 7.42 1.52 20.02
C GLY A 31 7.60 2.98 20.41
N LYS A 32 7.77 3.88 19.45
CA LYS A 32 7.51 5.29 19.63
C LYS A 32 6.00 5.45 19.78
N GLU A 33 5.57 6.20 20.81
CA GLU A 33 4.20 6.69 20.90
C GLU A 33 3.80 7.38 19.60
N ALA A 34 2.52 7.26 19.22
CA ALA A 34 1.98 7.92 18.03
C ALA A 34 2.36 9.40 18.01
N SER A 35 2.86 9.87 16.90
CA SER A 35 3.52 11.18 16.77
C SER A 35 2.58 12.38 16.90
N GLY A 36 1.25 12.18 16.91
CA GLY A 36 0.26 13.25 16.84
C GLY A 36 0.18 13.97 15.48
N LEU A 37 0.98 13.53 14.49
CA LEU A 37 0.96 14.07 13.14
C LEU A 37 -0.31 13.64 12.39
N THR A 38 -0.80 14.49 11.50
CA THR A 38 -1.92 14.19 10.61
C THR A 38 -1.47 13.41 9.37
N ALA A 39 -2.39 12.80 8.64
CA ALA A 39 -2.08 12.17 7.35
C ALA A 39 -1.48 13.17 6.35
N MET A 40 -1.87 14.46 6.41
CA MET A 40 -1.28 15.53 5.60
C MET A 40 0.20 15.77 5.96
N ASP A 41 0.58 15.65 7.22
CA ASP A 41 1.98 15.79 7.63
C ASP A 41 2.81 14.61 7.12
N TYR A 42 2.26 13.39 7.22
CA TYR A 42 2.92 12.20 6.64
C TYR A 42 3.07 12.29 5.13
N ALA A 43 2.05 12.75 4.41
CA ALA A 43 2.11 12.89 2.95
C ALA A 43 3.27 13.80 2.49
N LYS A 44 3.55 14.88 3.23
CA LYS A 44 4.69 15.77 2.95
C LYS A 44 6.05 15.06 3.12
N ASP A 45 6.17 14.18 4.13
CA ASP A 45 7.41 13.47 4.42
C ASP A 45 7.60 12.20 3.56
N MET A 46 6.52 11.64 3.03
CA MET A 46 6.55 10.44 2.19
C MET A 46 7.24 10.66 0.83
N GLY A 47 7.32 11.89 0.36
CA GLY A 47 8.08 12.26 -0.83
C GLY A 47 7.65 11.51 -2.09
N ILE A 48 8.64 11.03 -2.86
CA ILE A 48 8.42 10.17 -4.02
C ILE A 48 8.60 8.72 -3.59
N GLY A 49 7.71 7.84 -4.05
CA GLY A 49 7.79 6.40 -3.79
C GLY A 49 8.14 5.56 -5.01
N MET A 50 8.47 4.30 -4.74
CA MET A 50 8.63 3.25 -5.73
C MET A 50 7.90 1.99 -5.29
N ASN A 51 7.24 1.33 -6.24
CA ASN A 51 6.67 0.00 -6.03
C ASN A 51 7.72 -1.10 -6.18
N LEU A 52 7.66 -2.11 -5.31
CA LEU A 52 8.30 -3.40 -5.52
C LEU A 52 7.39 -4.31 -6.35
N GLY A 53 7.04 -3.90 -7.58
CA GLY A 53 6.13 -4.65 -8.43
C GLY A 53 6.70 -5.98 -8.91
N ASN A 54 5.82 -6.96 -9.15
CA ASN A 54 6.13 -8.34 -9.52
C ASN A 54 6.93 -9.12 -8.47
N THR A 55 6.76 -8.79 -7.18
CA THR A 55 7.42 -9.48 -6.06
C THR A 55 6.42 -10.21 -5.16
N MET A 56 6.01 -9.60 -4.06
CA MET A 56 5.11 -10.25 -3.09
C MET A 56 3.65 -10.31 -3.58
N GLU A 57 3.27 -9.58 -4.60
CA GLU A 57 1.97 -9.73 -5.26
C GLU A 57 1.98 -10.81 -6.36
N ALA A 58 3.16 -11.28 -6.77
CA ALA A 58 3.26 -12.35 -7.75
C ALA A 58 2.65 -13.65 -7.20
N TYR A 59 1.92 -14.39 -8.03
CA TYR A 59 1.27 -15.64 -7.68
C TYR A 59 1.46 -16.71 -8.75
N SER A 60 1.30 -17.98 -8.33
CA SER A 60 1.34 -19.12 -9.23
C SER A 60 0.00 -19.33 -9.93
N ALA A 61 0.02 -19.85 -11.14
CA ALA A 61 -1.18 -20.24 -11.88
C ALA A 61 -2.06 -21.28 -11.13
N ASN A 62 -1.49 -21.99 -10.18
CA ASN A 62 -2.22 -22.96 -9.35
C ASN A 62 -2.96 -22.34 -8.18
N ASP A 63 -2.60 -21.13 -7.76
CA ASP A 63 -3.11 -20.51 -6.54
C ASP A 63 -4.28 -19.56 -6.82
N CYS A 64 -4.60 -19.33 -8.09
CA CYS A 64 -5.73 -18.57 -8.53
C CYS A 64 -6.68 -19.46 -9.31
N GLU A 65 -7.93 -19.60 -8.88
CA GLU A 65 -8.95 -20.39 -9.57
C GLU A 65 -9.16 -19.98 -11.03
N LYS A 66 -8.70 -18.79 -11.39
CA LYS A 66 -8.83 -18.21 -12.73
C LYS A 66 -7.61 -17.39 -13.11
N ALA A 67 -6.41 -18.02 -13.10
CA ALA A 67 -5.27 -17.43 -13.78
C ALA A 67 -5.65 -17.23 -15.26
N THR A 68 -6.11 -16.02 -15.57
CA THR A 68 -6.54 -15.63 -16.92
C THR A 68 -5.35 -15.37 -17.84
N TYR A 69 -4.17 -15.26 -17.27
CA TYR A 69 -2.95 -14.92 -17.98
C TYR A 69 -2.11 -16.16 -18.25
N THR A 70 -1.95 -16.50 -19.53
CA THR A 70 -1.17 -17.69 -19.97
C THR A 70 0.33 -17.58 -19.67
N TRP A 71 0.83 -16.42 -19.30
CA TRP A 71 2.24 -16.19 -18.96
C TRP A 71 2.58 -16.45 -17.50
N ILE A 72 1.58 -16.63 -16.64
CA ILE A 72 1.80 -16.91 -15.21
C ILE A 72 2.39 -18.32 -15.07
N PRO A 73 3.59 -18.45 -14.49
CA PRO A 73 4.22 -19.75 -14.29
C PRO A 73 3.58 -20.53 -13.15
N THR A 74 3.79 -21.83 -13.16
CA THR A 74 3.51 -22.70 -12.01
C THR A 74 4.73 -22.76 -11.11
N VAL A 75 4.56 -22.44 -9.84
CA VAL A 75 5.65 -22.53 -8.84
C VAL A 75 5.89 -24.02 -8.50
N GLY A 76 7.14 -24.46 -8.62
CA GLY A 76 7.52 -25.85 -8.38
C GLY A 76 7.75 -26.19 -6.90
N ALA A 77 8.12 -25.20 -6.09
CA ALA A 77 8.28 -25.31 -4.64
C ALA A 77 7.43 -24.24 -3.94
N ASN A 78 6.96 -24.51 -2.73
CA ASN A 78 6.05 -23.62 -2.03
C ASN A 78 6.77 -22.89 -0.88
N THR A 79 7.75 -22.08 -1.23
CA THR A 79 8.38 -21.17 -0.27
C THR A 79 8.03 -19.73 -0.61
N PRO A 80 8.07 -18.78 0.35
CA PRO A 80 7.81 -17.37 0.06
C PRO A 80 8.68 -16.81 -1.08
N LYS A 81 9.93 -17.24 -1.18
CA LYS A 81 10.86 -16.79 -2.23
C LYS A 81 10.53 -17.35 -3.61
N ASP A 82 9.90 -18.52 -3.69
CA ASP A 82 9.44 -19.07 -4.97
C ASP A 82 8.33 -18.18 -5.56
N TYR A 83 7.40 -17.70 -4.70
CA TYR A 83 6.36 -16.76 -5.12
C TYR A 83 6.95 -15.39 -5.45
N GLU A 84 7.82 -14.84 -4.58
CA GLU A 84 8.48 -13.56 -4.79
C GLU A 84 9.19 -13.44 -6.15
N THR A 85 9.70 -14.56 -6.66
CA THR A 85 10.47 -14.59 -7.91
C THR A 85 9.70 -15.18 -9.09
N CYS A 86 8.48 -15.65 -8.90
CA CYS A 86 7.76 -16.36 -9.95
C CYS A 86 7.39 -15.49 -11.16
N TRP A 87 7.30 -14.18 -10.98
CA TRP A 87 7.11 -13.23 -12.09
C TRP A 87 8.42 -12.54 -12.51
N PHE A 88 9.53 -13.27 -12.37
CA PHE A 88 10.86 -12.89 -12.86
C PHE A 88 11.56 -11.76 -12.10
N ALA A 89 11.01 -11.31 -10.97
CA ALA A 89 11.72 -10.39 -10.09
C ALA A 89 12.86 -11.13 -9.35
N PRO A 90 13.99 -10.47 -9.06
CA PRO A 90 14.98 -11.03 -8.14
C PRO A 90 14.46 -10.98 -6.71
N VAL A 91 15.01 -11.82 -5.83
CA VAL A 91 14.73 -11.76 -4.38
C VAL A 91 15.10 -10.38 -3.86
N THR A 92 14.18 -9.74 -3.14
CA THR A 92 14.41 -8.42 -2.53
C THR A 92 15.46 -8.52 -1.43
N THR A 93 16.44 -7.64 -1.44
CA THR A 93 17.50 -7.57 -0.45
C THR A 93 17.59 -6.17 0.18
N GLN A 94 18.34 -6.06 1.28
CA GLN A 94 18.59 -4.76 1.91
C GLN A 94 19.27 -3.79 0.93
N GLU A 95 20.26 -4.26 0.18
CA GLU A 95 21.00 -3.43 -0.78
C GLU A 95 20.10 -2.86 -1.87
N MET A 96 19.04 -3.58 -2.24
CA MET A 96 18.04 -3.09 -3.19
C MET A 96 17.28 -1.89 -2.60
N ILE A 97 16.90 -1.96 -1.32
CA ILE A 97 16.21 -0.87 -0.61
C ILE A 97 17.17 0.29 -0.35
N ASP A 98 18.42 0.02 0.10
CA ASP A 98 19.46 1.03 0.25
C ASP A 98 19.65 1.82 -1.06
N GLY A 99 19.62 1.12 -2.20
CA GLY A 99 19.72 1.74 -3.53
C GLY A 99 18.53 2.63 -3.89
N MET A 100 17.31 2.25 -3.50
CA MET A 100 16.11 3.09 -3.69
C MET A 100 16.23 4.39 -2.87
N LYS A 101 16.63 4.29 -1.60
CA LYS A 101 16.90 5.47 -0.78
C LYS A 101 17.96 6.38 -1.40
N ASN A 102 19.07 5.79 -1.85
CA ASN A 102 20.16 6.54 -2.48
C ASN A 102 19.75 7.21 -3.81
N ALA A 103 18.75 6.65 -4.50
CA ALA A 103 18.17 7.26 -5.70
C ALA A 103 17.24 8.46 -5.40
N GLY A 104 16.84 8.66 -4.12
CA GLY A 104 15.99 9.77 -3.69
C GLY A 104 14.55 9.38 -3.36
N PHE A 105 14.22 8.08 -3.31
CA PHE A 105 12.91 7.63 -2.88
C PHE A 105 12.80 7.65 -1.34
N SER A 106 11.66 8.12 -0.83
CA SER A 106 11.34 8.14 0.60
C SER A 106 10.28 7.12 0.98
N THR A 107 9.58 6.54 0.00
CA THR A 107 8.50 5.57 0.19
C THR A 107 8.70 4.34 -0.68
N VAL A 108 8.50 3.16 -0.11
CA VAL A 108 8.44 1.89 -0.84
C VAL A 108 7.06 1.28 -0.66
N ARG A 109 6.31 1.13 -1.76
CA ARG A 109 5.06 0.36 -1.75
C ARG A 109 5.39 -1.10 -2.04
N ILE A 110 4.91 -1.98 -1.20
CA ILE A 110 5.12 -3.42 -1.25
C ILE A 110 3.76 -4.07 -1.51
N PRO A 111 3.39 -4.26 -2.79
CA PRO A 111 2.18 -4.98 -3.13
C PRO A 111 2.26 -6.42 -2.62
N VAL A 112 1.15 -6.95 -2.04
CA VAL A 112 1.15 -8.30 -1.47
C VAL A 112 -0.10 -9.08 -1.86
N PHE A 113 0.08 -10.26 -2.44
CA PHE A 113 -0.97 -11.24 -2.60
C PHE A 113 -0.98 -12.23 -1.43
N TRP A 114 -1.82 -12.00 -0.44
CA TRP A 114 -1.90 -12.81 0.77
C TRP A 114 -2.45 -14.21 0.56
N GLY A 115 -3.02 -14.48 -0.62
CA GLY A 115 -3.47 -15.81 -1.01
C GLY A 115 -2.34 -16.82 -1.24
N ASN A 116 -1.10 -16.36 -1.41
CA ASN A 116 0.04 -17.24 -1.56
C ASN A 116 0.26 -18.08 -0.29
N MET A 117 0.39 -19.41 -0.46
CA MET A 117 0.59 -20.35 0.63
C MET A 117 -0.51 -20.33 1.72
N MET A 118 -1.63 -19.64 1.49
CA MET A 118 -2.73 -19.58 2.45
C MET A 118 -3.44 -20.95 2.57
N GLU A 119 -3.93 -21.27 3.76
CA GLU A 119 -4.69 -22.50 3.99
C GLU A 119 -6.00 -22.46 3.20
N ASN A 120 -6.25 -23.52 2.42
CA ASN A 120 -7.47 -23.67 1.61
C ASN A 120 -8.54 -24.48 2.37
N ASP A 121 -8.84 -24.07 3.61
CA ASP A 121 -9.79 -24.75 4.50
C ASP A 121 -10.99 -23.86 4.90
N GLY A 122 -11.09 -22.71 4.27
CA GLY A 122 -12.13 -21.70 4.55
C GLY A 122 -11.84 -20.79 5.74
N THR A 123 -10.69 -20.95 6.41
CA THR A 123 -10.28 -20.07 7.52
C THR A 123 -9.55 -18.82 7.07
N TYR A 124 -9.09 -18.77 5.82
CA TYR A 124 -8.26 -17.69 5.27
C TYR A 124 -7.04 -17.36 6.15
N THR A 125 -6.42 -18.41 6.70
CA THR A 125 -5.24 -18.26 7.56
C THR A 125 -4.02 -17.94 6.71
N ILE A 126 -3.41 -16.77 6.94
CA ILE A 126 -2.19 -16.35 6.26
C ILE A 126 -1.02 -17.24 6.69
N ASN A 127 -0.24 -17.72 5.72
CA ASN A 127 0.92 -18.56 6.01
C ASN A 127 1.96 -17.79 6.81
N LYS A 128 2.46 -18.42 7.90
CA LYS A 128 3.41 -17.77 8.83
C LYS A 128 4.75 -17.44 8.22
N ASP A 129 5.23 -18.23 7.28
CA ASP A 129 6.50 -17.97 6.63
C ASP A 129 6.35 -16.87 5.56
N TYR A 130 5.17 -16.81 4.92
CA TYR A 130 4.86 -15.76 3.95
C TYR A 130 4.78 -14.37 4.61
N ILE A 131 4.01 -14.22 5.69
CA ILE A 131 3.93 -12.94 6.41
C ILE A 131 5.28 -12.52 7.00
N LYS A 132 6.13 -13.46 7.44
CA LYS A 132 7.49 -13.18 7.89
C LYS A 132 8.37 -12.67 6.75
N ARG A 133 8.19 -13.18 5.51
CA ARG A 133 8.96 -12.66 4.38
C ARG A 133 8.54 -11.24 4.03
N VAL A 134 7.25 -10.92 4.07
CA VAL A 134 6.76 -9.54 3.93
C VAL A 134 7.34 -8.66 5.04
N GLN A 135 7.35 -9.15 6.27
CA GLN A 135 7.96 -8.44 7.41
C GLN A 135 9.44 -8.14 7.18
N GLU A 136 10.21 -9.10 6.67
CA GLU A 136 11.64 -8.91 6.37
C GLU A 136 11.86 -7.75 5.37
N ILE A 137 10.99 -7.63 4.35
CA ILE A 137 11.07 -6.53 3.38
C ILE A 137 10.68 -5.19 4.04
N VAL A 138 9.65 -5.19 4.88
CA VAL A 138 9.29 -4.01 5.69
C VAL A 138 10.45 -3.59 6.59
N ASP A 139 11.13 -4.55 7.24
CA ASP A 139 12.28 -4.28 8.11
C ASP A 139 13.45 -3.64 7.35
N TYR A 140 13.66 -3.99 6.07
CA TYR A 140 14.64 -3.31 5.22
C TYR A 140 14.30 -1.82 5.04
N CYS A 141 13.03 -1.51 4.83
CA CYS A 141 12.58 -0.11 4.72
C CYS A 141 12.73 0.63 6.06
N MET A 142 12.36 0.00 7.16
CA MET A 142 12.48 0.61 8.50
C MET A 142 13.93 0.91 8.87
N LYS A 143 14.87 0.01 8.52
CA LYS A 143 16.30 0.21 8.75
C LYS A 143 16.85 1.44 8.01
N ASP A 144 16.31 1.71 6.84
CA ASP A 144 16.69 2.87 6.02
C ASP A 144 15.87 4.12 6.33
N ASP A 145 15.02 4.07 7.34
CA ASP A 145 14.12 5.18 7.70
C ASP A 145 13.17 5.60 6.56
N LEU A 146 12.78 4.64 5.71
CA LEU A 146 11.81 4.84 4.63
C LEU A 146 10.39 4.52 5.11
N TYR A 147 9.40 5.10 4.45
CA TYR A 147 8.03 4.65 4.56
C TYR A 147 7.83 3.32 3.81
N ALA A 148 7.16 2.38 4.45
CA ALA A 148 6.71 1.15 3.80
C ALA A 148 5.17 1.17 3.72
N VAL A 149 4.61 0.90 2.55
CA VAL A 149 3.17 0.76 2.36
C VAL A 149 2.89 -0.67 1.93
N ILE A 150 2.14 -1.42 2.73
CA ILE A 150 1.69 -2.78 2.40
C ILE A 150 0.18 -2.79 2.15
N ASN A 151 -0.27 -3.65 1.23
CA ASN A 151 -1.69 -3.75 0.85
C ASN A 151 -2.16 -5.18 0.71
N ILE A 152 -3.43 -5.34 0.31
CA ILE A 152 -3.95 -6.55 -0.32
C ILE A 152 -4.04 -6.26 -1.82
N HIS A 153 -3.17 -6.90 -2.64
CA HIS A 153 -3.04 -6.50 -4.05
C HIS A 153 -4.05 -7.22 -4.94
N HIS A 154 -3.98 -8.53 -5.12
CA HIS A 154 -4.89 -9.28 -6.00
C HIS A 154 -6.13 -9.79 -5.25
N PHE A 155 -6.93 -8.86 -4.76
CA PHE A 155 -8.09 -9.19 -3.94
C PHE A 155 -9.29 -9.68 -4.74
N ASP A 156 -9.49 -9.18 -5.95
CA ASP A 156 -10.63 -9.52 -6.82
C ASP A 156 -10.57 -10.95 -7.33
N GLU A 157 -9.41 -11.39 -7.78
CA GLU A 157 -9.23 -12.71 -8.35
C GLU A 157 -9.43 -13.80 -7.32
N PHE A 158 -9.29 -13.46 -6.02
CA PHE A 158 -9.31 -14.41 -4.93
C PHE A 158 -10.53 -14.26 -4.00
N ILE A 159 -10.94 -13.04 -3.68
CA ILE A 159 -11.90 -12.77 -2.61
C ILE A 159 -13.14 -12.00 -3.08
N ILE A 160 -12.97 -10.89 -3.79
CA ILE A 160 -14.05 -9.97 -4.16
C ILE A 160 -15.06 -10.60 -5.12
N ARG A 161 -14.64 -11.54 -5.93
CA ARG A 161 -15.52 -12.26 -6.85
C ARG A 161 -16.40 -13.29 -6.16
N ARG A 162 -16.63 -13.14 -4.86
CA ARG A 162 -17.63 -13.90 -4.10
C ARG A 162 -19.03 -13.32 -4.35
N ASN A 163 -20.06 -14.14 -4.13
CA ASN A 163 -21.42 -13.84 -4.55
C ASN A 163 -22.11 -12.72 -3.79
N ASP A 164 -21.55 -12.28 -2.65
CA ASP A 164 -22.20 -11.30 -1.79
C ASP A 164 -21.19 -10.43 -1.03
N LEU A 165 -21.66 -9.22 -0.69
CA LEU A 165 -20.88 -8.23 0.03
C LEU A 165 -20.49 -8.68 1.44
N ASP A 166 -21.37 -9.40 2.13
CA ASP A 166 -21.14 -9.78 3.52
C ASP A 166 -20.03 -10.83 3.60
N SER A 167 -20.01 -11.81 2.71
CA SER A 167 -18.90 -12.78 2.59
C SER A 167 -17.58 -12.08 2.25
N CYS A 168 -17.59 -11.09 1.34
CA CYS A 168 -16.39 -10.29 1.03
C CYS A 168 -15.87 -9.55 2.26
N LYS A 169 -16.76 -8.91 3.03
CA LYS A 169 -16.40 -8.21 4.27
C LYS A 169 -15.84 -9.15 5.33
N GLU A 170 -16.43 -10.32 5.51
CA GLU A 170 -15.97 -11.33 6.48
C GLU A 170 -14.52 -11.76 6.17
N ILE A 171 -14.25 -12.12 4.93
CA ILE A 171 -12.91 -12.54 4.49
C ILE A 171 -11.93 -11.37 4.66
N PHE A 172 -12.33 -10.17 4.25
CA PHE A 172 -11.51 -8.97 4.32
C PHE A 172 -11.15 -8.60 5.77
N THR A 173 -12.13 -8.68 6.68
CA THR A 173 -11.92 -8.51 8.13
C THR A 173 -10.92 -9.53 8.65
N THR A 174 -11.08 -10.80 8.25
CA THR A 174 -10.20 -11.88 8.69
C THR A 174 -8.75 -11.65 8.26
N LEU A 175 -8.52 -11.23 7.02
CA LEU A 175 -7.16 -10.95 6.52
C LEU A 175 -6.56 -9.72 7.21
N TRP A 176 -7.30 -8.59 7.24
CA TRP A 176 -6.76 -7.37 7.84
C TRP A 176 -6.52 -7.49 9.34
N THR A 177 -7.33 -8.27 10.06
CA THR A 177 -7.06 -8.56 11.47
C THR A 177 -5.74 -9.30 11.64
N GLN A 178 -5.44 -10.31 10.83
CA GLN A 178 -4.18 -11.04 10.91
C GLN A 178 -2.98 -10.16 10.57
N ILE A 179 -3.08 -9.39 9.48
CA ILE A 179 -2.03 -8.46 9.04
C ILE A 179 -1.78 -7.41 10.13
N ALA A 180 -2.84 -6.74 10.58
CA ALA A 180 -2.73 -5.67 11.56
C ALA A 180 -2.20 -6.15 12.92
N GLU A 181 -2.62 -7.30 13.40
CA GLU A 181 -2.07 -7.90 14.63
C GLU A 181 -0.57 -8.24 14.49
N HIS A 182 -0.15 -8.77 13.33
CA HIS A 182 1.25 -9.11 13.10
C HIS A 182 2.16 -7.87 13.11
N PHE A 183 1.71 -6.78 12.50
CA PHE A 183 2.48 -5.53 12.38
C PHE A 183 2.15 -4.48 13.45
N LYS A 184 1.39 -4.82 14.45
CA LYS A 184 0.87 -3.92 15.50
C LYS A 184 1.95 -3.10 16.23
N GLY A 185 3.15 -3.67 16.39
CA GLY A 185 4.28 -3.02 17.07
C GLY A 185 5.08 -2.05 16.21
N TYR A 186 4.83 -1.99 14.89
CA TYR A 186 5.56 -1.11 13.99
C TYR A 186 5.11 0.35 14.18
N GLY A 187 6.08 1.26 14.05
CA GLY A 187 5.84 2.71 14.16
C GLY A 187 5.14 3.31 12.93
N ASP A 188 5.15 4.62 12.90
CA ASP A 188 4.37 5.46 11.98
C ASP A 188 4.80 5.36 10.51
N LYS A 189 6.02 4.88 10.23
CA LYS A 189 6.51 4.71 8.86
C LYS A 189 6.00 3.45 8.17
N LEU A 190 5.31 2.55 8.87
CA LEU A 190 4.55 1.49 8.24
C LEU A 190 3.10 1.95 8.05
N ILE A 191 2.65 2.00 6.82
CA ILE A 191 1.33 2.42 6.39
C ILE A 191 0.59 1.23 5.79
N PHE A 192 -0.71 1.11 6.03
CA PHE A 192 -1.54 0.10 5.42
C PHE A 192 -2.43 0.73 4.35
N GLU A 193 -2.47 0.10 3.16
CA GLU A 193 -3.39 0.42 2.08
C GLU A 193 -4.41 -0.71 1.95
N GLY A 194 -5.70 -0.39 1.99
CA GLY A 194 -6.78 -1.35 2.13
C GLY A 194 -6.77 -2.45 1.08
N PHE A 195 -6.77 -2.09 -0.17
CA PHE A 195 -6.66 -2.98 -1.33
C PHE A 195 -6.18 -2.20 -2.56
N ASN A 196 -5.80 -2.93 -3.62
CA ASN A 196 -5.32 -2.35 -4.87
C ASN A 196 -6.45 -1.80 -5.75
N GLU A 197 -6.40 -1.98 -7.04
CA GLU A 197 -7.26 -1.38 -8.09
C GLU A 197 -8.69 -1.90 -8.13
N TYR A 198 -9.08 -2.67 -7.18
CA TYR A 198 -10.37 -3.31 -7.28
C TYR A 198 -11.46 -2.36 -6.99
N LEU A 199 -12.40 -2.42 -7.64
CA LEU A 199 -13.43 -3.25 -8.14
C LEU A 199 -13.86 -2.80 -9.52
N GLY A 200 -13.66 -3.65 -10.51
CA GLY A 200 -14.24 -3.40 -11.83
C GLY A 200 -15.74 -3.54 -11.88
N GLY A 201 -16.39 -3.63 -10.71
CA GLY A 201 -17.81 -3.84 -10.65
C GLY A 201 -18.27 -5.23 -11.06
N GLU A 202 -17.37 -6.22 -11.03
CA GLU A 202 -17.69 -7.61 -11.39
C GLU A 202 -17.71 -8.51 -10.16
N GLN A 203 -18.74 -9.35 -10.07
CA GLN A 203 -18.84 -10.43 -9.09
C GLN A 203 -19.32 -11.73 -9.74
N PHE A 204 -19.00 -12.88 -9.13
CA PHE A 204 -19.62 -14.12 -9.53
C PHE A 204 -21.06 -14.16 -9.07
N ASN A 205 -21.99 -14.44 -10.00
CA ASN A 205 -23.37 -14.71 -9.66
C ASN A 205 -23.49 -16.12 -9.03
N GLU A 206 -24.71 -16.48 -8.58
CA GLU A 206 -25.03 -17.78 -7.96
C GLU A 206 -24.63 -18.99 -8.82
N SER A 207 -24.53 -18.82 -10.13
CA SER A 207 -24.09 -19.87 -11.06
C SER A 207 -22.57 -19.88 -11.30
N GLY A 208 -21.80 -19.06 -10.60
CA GLY A 208 -20.35 -18.96 -10.76
C GLY A 208 -19.91 -18.25 -12.06
N VAL A 209 -20.80 -17.48 -12.67
CA VAL A 209 -20.52 -16.68 -13.88
C VAL A 209 -20.16 -15.26 -13.45
N LEU A 210 -19.04 -14.76 -13.94
CA LEU A 210 -18.62 -13.37 -13.70
C LEU A 210 -19.60 -12.42 -14.39
N THR A 211 -20.18 -11.52 -13.62
CA THR A 211 -21.14 -10.53 -14.10
C THR A 211 -20.78 -9.15 -13.59
N GLU A 212 -21.04 -8.15 -14.42
CA GLU A 212 -20.88 -6.75 -14.05
C GLU A 212 -21.91 -6.35 -12.98
N LEU A 213 -21.46 -5.72 -11.92
CA LEU A 213 -22.34 -5.14 -10.90
C LEU A 213 -22.96 -3.84 -11.42
N PRO A 214 -24.21 -3.55 -11.08
CA PRO A 214 -24.75 -2.20 -11.21
C PRO A 214 -23.84 -1.19 -10.47
N LYS A 215 -23.65 -0.02 -11.05
CA LYS A 215 -22.68 0.98 -10.56
C LYS A 215 -22.92 1.38 -9.10
N ASP A 216 -24.16 1.46 -8.67
CA ASP A 216 -24.54 1.71 -7.27
C ASP A 216 -24.08 0.58 -6.34
N LYS A 217 -24.18 -0.67 -6.78
CA LYS A 217 -23.71 -1.84 -6.02
C LYS A 217 -22.19 -1.92 -5.95
N ALA A 218 -21.51 -1.50 -7.01
CA ALA A 218 -20.06 -1.41 -7.00
C ALA A 218 -19.56 -0.35 -6.00
N TYR A 219 -20.23 0.81 -5.91
CA TYR A 219 -19.91 1.80 -4.86
C TYR A 219 -20.27 1.32 -3.45
N GLU A 220 -21.39 0.62 -3.28
CA GLU A 220 -21.74 -0.01 -1.99
C GLU A 220 -20.64 -0.97 -1.54
N LEU A 221 -20.10 -1.76 -2.45
CA LEU A 221 -19.01 -2.72 -2.18
C LEU A 221 -17.71 -2.00 -1.81
N VAL A 222 -17.23 -1.04 -2.62
CA VAL A 222 -15.95 -0.36 -2.34
C VAL A 222 -16.02 0.46 -1.06
N ASN A 223 -17.08 1.22 -0.84
CA ASN A 223 -17.27 2.00 0.38
C ASN A 223 -17.37 1.07 1.62
N GLY A 224 -18.10 -0.04 1.48
CA GLY A 224 -18.23 -1.03 2.55
C GLY A 224 -16.91 -1.73 2.89
N LEU A 225 -16.09 -2.07 1.90
CA LEU A 225 -14.78 -2.68 2.14
C LEU A 225 -13.77 -1.69 2.75
N ASN A 226 -13.78 -0.44 2.31
CA ASN A 226 -12.97 0.60 2.93
C ASN A 226 -13.34 0.81 4.41
N GLN A 227 -14.64 0.82 4.75
CA GLN A 227 -15.06 0.88 6.16
C GLN A 227 -14.62 -0.36 6.94
N THR A 228 -14.80 -1.56 6.37
CA THR A 228 -14.39 -2.82 6.98
C THR A 228 -12.88 -2.84 7.26
N PHE A 229 -12.07 -2.34 6.34
CA PHE A 229 -10.62 -2.20 6.51
C PHE A 229 -10.27 -1.32 7.71
N VAL A 230 -10.82 -0.11 7.77
CA VAL A 230 -10.57 0.83 8.86
C VAL A 230 -10.98 0.21 10.19
N ASP A 231 -12.19 -0.34 10.28
CA ASP A 231 -12.70 -0.95 11.51
C ASP A 231 -11.83 -2.14 11.97
N ALA A 232 -11.46 -3.02 11.05
CA ALA A 232 -10.63 -4.19 11.37
C ALA A 232 -9.25 -3.79 11.90
N VAL A 233 -8.58 -2.83 11.26
CA VAL A 233 -7.27 -2.35 11.70
C VAL A 233 -7.36 -1.66 13.05
N ARG A 234 -8.31 -0.72 13.23
CA ARG A 234 -8.50 0.03 14.49
C ARG A 234 -8.82 -0.90 15.66
N ALA A 235 -9.63 -1.94 15.45
CA ALA A 235 -9.99 -2.91 16.48
C ALA A 235 -8.79 -3.65 17.08
N THR A 236 -7.68 -3.79 16.36
CA THR A 236 -6.46 -4.44 16.88
C THR A 236 -5.73 -3.59 17.93
N GLY A 237 -5.93 -2.28 17.98
CA GLY A 237 -5.32 -1.38 18.95
C GLY A 237 -3.79 -1.24 18.82
N GLY A 238 -3.10 -0.87 19.89
CA GLY A 238 -1.66 -0.58 19.85
C GLY A 238 -1.36 0.58 18.89
N ASN A 239 -0.27 0.51 18.12
CA ASN A 239 0.06 1.56 17.15
C ASN A 239 -0.94 1.64 16.00
N ASN A 240 -1.74 0.59 15.77
CA ASN A 240 -2.79 0.59 14.75
C ASN A 240 -3.97 1.52 15.09
N ALA A 241 -4.13 1.90 16.37
CA ALA A 241 -5.16 2.87 16.78
C ALA A 241 -4.98 4.23 16.10
N GLU A 242 -3.72 4.62 15.81
CA GLU A 242 -3.35 5.92 15.23
C GLU A 242 -2.57 5.80 13.90
N ARG A 243 -2.39 4.59 13.40
CA ARG A 243 -1.69 4.34 12.13
C ARG A 243 -2.38 5.04 10.98
N VAL A 244 -1.59 5.67 10.09
CA VAL A 244 -2.13 6.18 8.82
C VAL A 244 -2.62 5.01 7.96
N LEU A 245 -3.83 5.14 7.45
CA LEU A 245 -4.46 4.18 6.56
C LEU A 245 -4.76 4.83 5.21
N VAL A 246 -4.49 4.10 4.14
CA VAL A 246 -4.80 4.51 2.77
C VAL A 246 -6.01 3.73 2.31
N VAL A 247 -7.13 4.41 2.09
CA VAL A 247 -8.34 3.79 1.54
C VAL A 247 -8.29 3.82 0.02
N SER A 248 -8.76 2.75 -0.61
CA SER A 248 -8.69 2.63 -2.06
C SER A 248 -9.84 3.35 -2.72
N GLY A 249 -9.53 4.15 -3.75
CA GLY A 249 -10.53 4.72 -4.63
C GLY A 249 -11.26 3.65 -5.45
N TYR A 250 -12.44 3.97 -5.98
CA TYR A 250 -13.17 3.03 -6.82
C TYR A 250 -12.38 2.75 -8.10
N TRP A 251 -11.87 1.52 -8.21
CA TRP A 251 -10.95 1.06 -9.23
C TRP A 251 -9.69 1.94 -9.34
N THR A 252 -9.33 2.63 -8.24
CA THR A 252 -8.31 3.69 -8.20
C THR A 252 -8.43 4.72 -9.34
N ASN A 253 -9.55 4.71 -10.05
CA ASN A 253 -9.88 5.65 -11.12
C ASN A 253 -10.30 6.98 -10.55
N ILE A 254 -9.72 8.08 -11.04
CA ILE A 254 -9.92 9.41 -10.49
C ILE A 254 -11.35 9.90 -10.65
N ASP A 255 -11.96 9.74 -11.83
CA ASP A 255 -13.33 10.19 -12.07
C ASP A 255 -14.35 9.43 -11.22
N ASN A 256 -14.15 8.11 -11.04
CA ASN A 256 -15.00 7.32 -10.16
C ASN A 256 -14.77 7.66 -8.68
N THR A 257 -13.55 7.90 -8.26
CA THR A 257 -13.19 8.23 -6.86
C THR A 257 -13.63 9.65 -6.49
N THR A 258 -13.64 10.57 -7.45
CA THR A 258 -14.11 11.94 -7.22
C THR A 258 -15.62 12.09 -7.38
N ALA A 259 -16.35 11.08 -7.84
CA ALA A 259 -17.81 11.08 -7.91
C ALA A 259 -18.45 11.13 -6.50
N ASP A 260 -19.69 11.65 -6.40
CA ASP A 260 -20.39 11.81 -5.11
C ASP A 260 -20.71 10.49 -4.42
N GLN A 261 -20.80 9.41 -5.19
CA GLN A 261 -21.08 8.06 -4.66
C GLN A 261 -19.91 7.46 -3.88
N PHE A 262 -18.68 7.92 -4.14
CA PHE A 262 -17.52 7.50 -3.35
C PHE A 262 -17.49 8.29 -2.05
N VAL A 263 -17.54 7.56 -0.93
CA VAL A 263 -17.58 8.12 0.43
C VAL A 263 -16.39 7.62 1.23
N MET A 264 -15.63 8.53 1.84
CA MET A 264 -14.58 8.18 2.78
C MET A 264 -15.17 7.46 3.99
N PRO A 265 -14.53 6.39 4.49
CA PRO A 265 -15.00 5.71 5.69
C PRO A 265 -14.90 6.61 6.91
N ALA A 266 -15.73 6.34 7.91
CA ALA A 266 -15.57 6.91 9.24
C ALA A 266 -14.34 6.30 9.92
N ASP A 267 -13.60 7.12 10.66
CA ASP A 267 -12.43 6.66 11.42
C ASP A 267 -12.49 7.19 12.87
N THR A 268 -12.10 6.35 13.82
CA THR A 268 -11.93 6.75 15.22
C THR A 268 -10.66 7.55 15.46
N ALA A 269 -9.66 7.42 14.59
CA ALA A 269 -8.44 8.22 14.60
C ALA A 269 -8.64 9.46 13.72
N ALA A 270 -8.55 10.64 14.31
CA ALA A 270 -8.74 11.89 13.58
C ALA A 270 -7.59 12.13 12.59
N ASP A 271 -7.94 12.52 11.36
CA ASP A 271 -6.99 12.94 10.33
C ASP A 271 -5.89 11.90 10.00
N LYS A 272 -6.26 10.60 10.02
CA LYS A 272 -5.34 9.48 9.76
C LYS A 272 -5.65 8.72 8.46
N LEU A 273 -6.51 9.24 7.60
CA LEU A 273 -6.85 8.62 6.33
C LEU A 273 -6.23 9.36 5.15
N MET A 274 -5.76 8.60 4.17
CA MET A 274 -5.41 9.03 2.81
C MET A 274 -6.32 8.31 1.81
N VAL A 275 -6.45 8.83 0.60
CA VAL A 275 -7.14 8.15 -0.50
C VAL A 275 -6.15 7.75 -1.59
N SER A 276 -6.22 6.49 -2.05
CA SER A 276 -5.42 5.97 -3.16
C SER A 276 -6.12 6.11 -4.49
N VAL A 277 -5.39 6.63 -5.47
CA VAL A 277 -5.75 6.60 -6.90
C VAL A 277 -4.51 6.21 -7.71
N HIS A 278 -4.70 5.79 -8.98
CA HIS A 278 -3.59 5.42 -9.85
C HIS A 278 -3.60 6.26 -11.14
N TYR A 279 -2.44 6.46 -11.72
CA TYR A 279 -2.20 7.00 -13.07
C TYR A 279 -3.01 8.25 -13.40
N ILE A 280 -2.52 9.41 -12.99
CA ILE A 280 -3.14 10.73 -13.25
C ILE A 280 -3.46 10.92 -14.74
N ASP A 281 -2.65 10.35 -15.61
CA ASP A 281 -2.73 10.49 -17.07
C ASP A 281 -3.23 9.20 -17.79
N ASN A 282 -3.91 8.31 -17.09
CA ASN A 282 -4.30 6.98 -17.56
C ASN A 282 -4.96 6.98 -18.94
N MET A 283 -5.93 7.86 -19.19
CA MET A 283 -6.64 7.92 -20.47
C MET A 283 -5.68 8.22 -21.62
N CYS A 284 -4.76 9.16 -21.43
CA CYS A 284 -3.79 9.57 -22.46
C CYS A 284 -2.86 8.43 -22.87
N TYR A 285 -2.50 7.57 -21.91
CA TYR A 285 -1.74 6.36 -22.18
C TYR A 285 -2.47 5.40 -23.12
N TRP A 286 -3.75 5.16 -22.88
CA TRP A 286 -4.54 4.21 -23.66
C TRP A 286 -4.89 4.69 -25.06
N ILE A 287 -5.02 6.00 -25.27
CA ILE A 287 -5.35 6.57 -26.57
C ILE A 287 -4.13 7.07 -27.36
N ASN A 288 -2.90 6.75 -26.93
CA ASN A 288 -1.65 7.18 -27.56
C ASN A 288 -1.56 8.73 -27.74
N GLN A 289 -1.84 9.46 -26.66
CA GLN A 289 -1.84 10.92 -26.64
C GLN A 289 -0.97 11.46 -25.52
N LEU A 290 0.20 10.85 -25.33
CA LEU A 290 1.17 11.28 -24.32
C LEU A 290 1.96 12.50 -24.77
N GLY A 291 2.32 13.39 -23.84
CA GLY A 291 3.28 14.46 -24.02
C GLY A 291 2.82 15.67 -24.85
N GLY A 292 1.57 15.69 -25.34
CA GLY A 292 0.97 16.83 -26.02
C GLY A 292 0.16 17.74 -25.09
N GLN A 293 -0.44 18.82 -25.65
CA GLN A 293 -1.27 19.74 -24.87
C GLN A 293 -2.46 19.03 -24.22
N PHE A 294 -3.09 18.08 -24.94
CA PHE A 294 -4.20 17.29 -24.41
C PHE A 294 -3.80 16.50 -23.16
N TRP A 295 -2.62 15.87 -23.17
CA TRP A 295 -2.10 15.14 -22.02
C TRP A 295 -1.89 16.06 -20.79
N LEU A 296 -1.33 17.25 -21.04
CA LEU A 296 -1.09 18.22 -19.96
C LEU A 296 -2.39 18.73 -19.35
N ASP A 297 -3.35 19.12 -20.20
CA ASP A 297 -4.65 19.64 -19.77
C ASP A 297 -5.47 18.57 -19.06
N TYR A 298 -5.48 17.34 -19.58
CA TYR A 298 -6.16 16.20 -18.96
C TYR A 298 -5.57 15.87 -17.58
N SER A 299 -4.24 15.75 -17.51
CA SER A 299 -3.57 15.42 -16.23
C SER A 299 -3.81 16.49 -15.18
N LYS A 300 -3.80 17.77 -15.59
CA LYS A 300 -4.13 18.88 -14.71
C LYS A 300 -5.58 18.84 -14.23
N ASP A 301 -6.55 18.57 -15.11
CA ASP A 301 -7.97 18.42 -14.75
C ASP A 301 -8.18 17.29 -13.72
N GLN A 302 -7.48 16.18 -13.87
CA GLN A 302 -7.52 15.08 -12.90
C GLN A 302 -6.96 15.50 -11.53
N CYS A 303 -5.86 16.25 -11.52
CA CYS A 303 -5.31 16.81 -10.28
C CYS A 303 -6.25 17.83 -9.64
N ASP A 304 -6.86 18.72 -10.42
CA ASP A 304 -7.83 19.71 -9.93
C ASP A 304 -9.05 19.03 -9.26
N LYS A 305 -9.58 17.94 -9.84
CA LYS A 305 -10.66 17.13 -9.24
C LYS A 305 -10.26 16.53 -7.89
N LEU A 306 -9.09 15.89 -7.83
CA LEU A 306 -8.57 15.29 -6.61
C LEU A 306 -8.33 16.34 -5.52
N LYS A 307 -7.74 17.48 -5.88
CA LYS A 307 -7.49 18.58 -4.96
C LYS A 307 -8.80 19.10 -4.36
N ALA A 308 -9.78 19.41 -5.20
CA ALA A 308 -11.06 19.97 -4.77
C ALA A 308 -11.83 19.01 -3.84
N LYS A 309 -11.81 17.70 -4.10
CA LYS A 309 -12.55 16.72 -3.29
C LYS A 309 -11.80 16.30 -2.02
N PHE A 310 -10.49 16.15 -2.06
CA PHE A 310 -9.71 15.55 -0.99
C PHE A 310 -8.71 16.51 -0.34
N THR A 311 -7.68 17.00 -1.06
CA THR A 311 -6.59 17.76 -0.43
C THR A 311 -7.07 19.07 0.20
N ASP A 312 -7.98 19.81 -0.45
CA ASP A 312 -8.59 21.02 0.12
C ASP A 312 -9.46 20.76 1.35
N ASN A 313 -9.81 19.49 1.58
CA ASN A 313 -10.57 19.02 2.75
C ASN A 313 -9.70 18.27 3.77
N GLY A 314 -8.36 18.38 3.67
CA GLY A 314 -7.43 17.78 4.63
C GLY A 314 -7.19 16.29 4.45
N ILE A 315 -7.59 15.69 3.32
CA ILE A 315 -7.36 14.29 2.99
C ILE A 315 -6.26 14.21 1.94
N PRO A 316 -5.07 13.68 2.25
CA PRO A 316 -3.99 13.55 1.28
C PRO A 316 -4.33 12.51 0.21
N VAL A 317 -3.82 12.75 -0.99
CA VAL A 317 -3.92 11.84 -2.14
C VAL A 317 -2.62 11.05 -2.28
N PHE A 318 -2.75 9.73 -2.22
CA PHE A 318 -1.69 8.77 -2.50
C PHE A 318 -1.86 8.26 -3.93
N VAL A 319 -0.96 8.64 -4.85
CA VAL A 319 -0.96 8.11 -6.21
C VAL A 319 -0.16 6.81 -6.21
N GLY A 320 -0.81 5.72 -5.81
CA GLY A 320 -0.18 4.44 -5.48
C GLY A 320 0.56 3.80 -6.66
N GLU A 321 0.15 4.12 -7.88
CA GLU A 321 0.85 3.76 -9.10
C GLU A 321 0.93 4.94 -10.05
N THR A 322 2.14 5.26 -10.47
CA THR A 322 2.47 6.31 -11.43
C THR A 322 3.43 5.74 -12.46
N THR A 323 3.29 6.14 -13.70
CA THR A 323 4.17 5.66 -14.79
C THR A 323 5.63 5.94 -14.48
N SER A 324 6.46 4.89 -14.41
CA SER A 324 7.90 5.00 -14.17
C SER A 324 8.69 5.31 -15.44
N ARG A 325 8.15 4.94 -16.59
CA ARG A 325 8.78 5.14 -17.89
C ARG A 325 7.74 5.25 -19.01
N TYR A 326 7.75 6.36 -19.73
CA TYR A 326 6.82 6.64 -20.83
C TYR A 326 7.28 6.01 -22.13
N PRO A 327 6.43 5.21 -22.83
CA PRO A 327 6.72 4.68 -24.13
C PRO A 327 6.60 5.77 -25.22
N THR A 328 7.68 6.05 -25.92
CA THR A 328 7.74 7.13 -26.92
C THR A 328 6.88 6.89 -28.16
N ASP A 329 6.55 5.63 -28.46
CA ASP A 329 5.64 5.24 -29.53
C ASP A 329 4.17 5.58 -29.26
N ARG A 330 3.85 5.99 -28.02
CA ARG A 330 2.52 6.48 -27.60
C ARG A 330 2.42 8.00 -27.50
N PHE A 331 3.47 8.72 -27.89
CA PHE A 331 3.44 10.17 -27.90
C PHE A 331 2.47 10.70 -28.97
N ALA A 332 1.78 11.80 -28.66
CA ALA A 332 0.95 12.52 -29.62
C ALA A 332 1.81 13.03 -30.79
N GLY A 333 1.21 13.19 -31.97
CA GLY A 333 1.92 13.73 -33.13
C GLY A 333 2.43 15.16 -32.94
N ASP A 334 1.77 15.92 -32.07
CA ASP A 334 2.11 17.30 -31.66
C ASP A 334 2.72 17.36 -30.26
N HIS A 335 3.43 16.33 -29.82
CA HIS A 335 4.03 16.24 -28.50
C HIS A 335 5.02 17.40 -28.22
N MET A 336 4.99 17.88 -26.97
CA MET A 336 5.83 18.98 -26.47
C MET A 336 7.12 18.47 -25.83
N TYR A 337 7.15 17.19 -25.45
CA TYR A 337 8.25 16.53 -24.78
C TYR A 337 8.80 15.43 -25.67
N ASN A 338 10.12 15.24 -25.65
CA ASN A 338 10.80 14.32 -26.59
C ASN A 338 11.26 13.04 -25.93
N THR A 339 11.32 13.02 -24.60
CA THR A 339 11.84 11.89 -23.83
C THR A 339 10.91 11.47 -22.72
N SER A 340 11.01 10.22 -22.31
CA SER A 340 10.33 9.69 -21.12
C SER A 340 10.66 10.49 -19.87
N SER A 341 11.94 10.89 -19.72
CA SER A 341 12.42 11.62 -18.53
C SER A 341 11.81 13.03 -18.43
N GLU A 342 11.65 13.75 -19.55
CA GLU A 342 10.97 15.04 -19.57
C GLU A 342 9.51 14.92 -19.10
N MET A 343 8.79 13.89 -19.59
CA MET A 343 7.41 13.65 -19.15
C MET A 343 7.33 13.24 -17.69
N LEU A 344 8.23 12.37 -17.24
CA LEU A 344 8.34 11.96 -15.85
C LEU A 344 8.54 13.19 -14.94
N GLU A 345 9.42 14.10 -15.31
CA GLU A 345 9.65 15.36 -14.57
C GLU A 345 8.39 16.22 -14.48
N VAL A 346 7.68 16.39 -15.58
CA VAL A 346 6.44 17.19 -15.61
C VAL A 346 5.37 16.56 -14.71
N LEU A 347 5.15 15.23 -14.81
CA LEU A 347 4.12 14.57 -14.02
C LEU A 347 4.45 14.54 -12.52
N LEU A 348 5.70 14.26 -12.15
CA LEU A 348 6.13 14.29 -10.75
C LEU A 348 6.05 15.69 -10.15
N ASN A 349 6.46 16.73 -10.90
CA ASN A 349 6.27 18.11 -10.45
C ASN A 349 4.78 18.43 -10.25
N MET A 350 3.93 18.05 -11.21
CA MET A 350 2.50 18.27 -11.11
C MET A 350 1.94 17.59 -9.85
N ALA A 351 2.18 16.29 -9.66
CA ALA A 351 1.69 15.55 -8.48
C ALA A 351 2.14 16.20 -7.17
N THR A 352 3.44 16.53 -7.05
CA THR A 352 4.00 17.12 -5.82
C THR A 352 3.56 18.56 -5.58
N ASP A 353 3.35 19.37 -6.62
CA ASP A 353 2.81 20.74 -6.51
C ASP A 353 1.35 20.74 -6.01
N TYR A 354 0.60 19.69 -6.29
CA TYR A 354 -0.75 19.48 -5.73
C TYR A 354 -0.73 18.86 -4.32
N GLY A 355 0.45 18.53 -3.78
CA GLY A 355 0.62 17.90 -2.47
C GLY A 355 0.28 16.42 -2.44
N PHE A 356 0.34 15.74 -3.60
CA PHE A 356 0.12 14.29 -3.71
C PHE A 356 1.42 13.53 -3.47
N VAL A 357 1.29 12.24 -3.10
CA VAL A 357 2.40 11.32 -2.93
C VAL A 357 2.47 10.40 -4.15
N PRO A 358 3.31 10.68 -5.16
CA PRO A 358 3.44 9.83 -6.34
C PRO A 358 4.36 8.65 -6.06
N VAL A 359 3.91 7.43 -6.41
CA VAL A 359 4.67 6.19 -6.26
C VAL A 359 4.83 5.51 -7.62
N LEU A 360 6.05 5.46 -8.14
CA LEU A 360 6.33 4.90 -9.45
C LEU A 360 6.03 3.40 -9.49
N TRP A 361 5.24 2.96 -10.49
CA TRP A 361 5.06 1.55 -10.76
C TRP A 361 6.26 1.00 -11.52
N ASP A 362 7.04 0.17 -10.87
CA ASP A 362 8.20 -0.47 -11.47
C ASP A 362 8.18 -1.98 -11.24
N VAL A 363 8.38 -2.73 -12.30
CA VAL A 363 8.36 -4.19 -12.29
C VAL A 363 9.71 -4.74 -12.74
N ASN A 364 10.14 -5.82 -12.11
CA ASN A 364 11.37 -6.52 -12.45
C ASN A 364 12.58 -5.57 -12.49
N ASP A 365 13.04 -5.22 -13.66
CA ASP A 365 14.24 -4.40 -13.91
C ASP A 365 13.94 -3.34 -14.97
N ASN A 366 12.76 -2.67 -14.89
CA ASN A 366 12.30 -1.74 -15.94
C ASN A 366 12.97 -0.37 -15.82
N ALA A 367 12.59 0.47 -14.87
CA ALA A 367 13.19 1.80 -14.65
C ALA A 367 14.31 1.77 -13.60
N TYR A 368 14.11 0.98 -12.55
CA TYR A 368 15.11 0.77 -11.50
C TYR A 368 15.79 -0.60 -11.67
N SER A 369 17.10 -0.64 -11.71
CA SER A 369 17.85 -1.90 -11.75
C SER A 369 17.94 -2.51 -10.35
N ARG A 370 17.20 -3.59 -10.14
CA ARG A 370 17.17 -4.35 -8.88
C ARG A 370 18.44 -5.17 -8.64
N THR A 371 19.30 -5.29 -9.66
CA THR A 371 20.57 -5.99 -9.58
C THR A 371 21.77 -5.05 -9.47
N LEU A 372 21.65 -3.81 -9.97
CA LEU A 372 22.66 -2.76 -9.87
C LEU A 372 22.33 -1.71 -8.80
N TYR A 373 21.14 -1.82 -8.18
CA TYR A 373 20.65 -0.96 -7.08
C TYR A 373 20.62 0.54 -7.43
N ARG A 374 20.21 0.87 -8.66
CA ARG A 374 20.15 2.25 -9.14
C ARG A 374 19.16 2.41 -10.30
N MET A 375 18.77 3.63 -10.57
CA MET A 375 18.03 3.94 -11.79
C MET A 375 18.85 3.54 -13.03
N LYS A 376 18.16 3.00 -14.05
CA LYS A 376 18.82 2.56 -15.30
C LYS A 376 19.15 3.72 -16.22
N SER A 377 18.37 4.80 -16.17
CA SER A 377 18.58 6.04 -16.92
C SER A 377 19.17 7.11 -15.99
N ASP A 378 20.30 7.69 -16.39
CA ASP A 378 20.90 8.80 -15.64
C ASP A 378 19.97 10.04 -15.65
N SER A 379 19.24 10.28 -16.76
CA SER A 379 18.26 11.36 -16.82
C SER A 379 17.07 11.15 -15.88
N ASP A 380 16.56 9.92 -15.74
CA ASP A 380 15.51 9.61 -14.76
C ASP A 380 16.03 9.78 -13.33
N ALA A 381 17.28 9.36 -13.06
CA ALA A 381 17.92 9.55 -11.76
C ALA A 381 18.06 11.05 -11.39
N GLU A 382 18.43 11.89 -12.35
CA GLU A 382 18.49 13.35 -12.17
C GLU A 382 17.11 13.94 -11.87
N VAL A 383 16.07 13.50 -12.58
CA VAL A 383 14.69 13.91 -12.33
C VAL A 383 14.25 13.55 -10.90
N ILE A 384 14.42 12.29 -10.51
CA ILE A 384 14.03 11.83 -9.16
C ILE A 384 14.74 12.65 -8.08
N LYS A 385 16.06 12.83 -8.21
CA LYS A 385 16.84 13.62 -7.27
C LYS A 385 16.36 15.07 -7.19
N LYS A 386 16.13 15.70 -8.33
CA LYS A 386 15.65 17.10 -8.42
C LYS A 386 14.31 17.28 -7.68
N ILE A 387 13.39 16.34 -7.85
CA ILE A 387 12.08 16.40 -7.19
C ILE A 387 12.22 16.11 -5.68
N ALA A 388 13.03 15.12 -5.30
CA ALA A 388 13.32 14.85 -3.90
C ALA A 388 13.94 16.05 -3.18
N ASP A 389 14.93 16.69 -3.80
CA ASP A 389 15.57 17.91 -3.27
C ASP A 389 14.57 19.08 -3.16
N LYS A 390 13.64 19.23 -4.12
CA LYS A 390 12.56 20.23 -4.08
C LYS A 390 11.64 19.99 -2.87
N ILE A 391 11.20 18.76 -2.64
CA ILE A 391 10.33 18.40 -1.51
C ILE A 391 11.05 18.66 -0.17
N ALA A 392 12.32 18.28 -0.06
CA ALA A 392 13.11 18.46 1.16
C ALA A 392 13.38 19.93 1.53
N ASN A 393 13.33 20.86 0.55
CA ASN A 393 13.62 22.28 0.74
C ASN A 393 12.37 23.18 0.73
N GLY A 394 11.19 22.64 0.43
CA GLY A 394 9.92 23.38 0.36
C GLY A 394 9.09 23.24 1.58
#